data_b767fcf86e8b63ffa7078dcd79d40826
#
_entry.id   b767fcf86e8b63ffa7078dcd79d40826
#
_cell.length_a   1.000
_cell.length_b   1.000
_cell.length_c   1.000
_cell.angle_alpha   90.00
_cell.angle_beta   90.00
_cell.angle_gamma   90.00
#
_symmetry.space_group_name_H-M   'P 1'
#
loop_
_entity.id
_entity.type
_entity.pdbx_description
1 polymer ?
#
loop_
_entity_poly.entity_id
_entity_poly.type
_entity_poly.pdbx_seq_one_letter_code
_entity_poly.pdbx_strand_id
1 'polypeptide(L)'
;ISSDSMPSAVGGIATFTEKHLNLKNPIRIFKYPEKLTMALENEIPDVIGFSNYMWNSELSLALARRIKEYAADTIVVMGGPNYPVVESEQELFLRNHPEIDFHVKGEGEVAFANLMAELIRSDMKKGDIKSELPSVHYISSDNKAMITSSVERIKDLTEIPSPYLEGKMDEFFDGKLQPVIQTTRG
;
A
#
# COMPACT_ATOMS: atom_id res chain seq x y z
N ILE A 1 -14.96 -12.36 -0.14
CA ILE A 1 -14.30 -13.67 0.11
C ILE A 1 -12.85 -13.35 0.42
N SER A 2 -12.43 -13.49 1.67
CA SER A 2 -11.02 -13.35 1.99
C SER A 2 -10.29 -14.62 1.57
N SER A 3 -9.11 -14.48 0.94
CA SER A 3 -8.24 -15.64 0.79
C SER A 3 -7.83 -16.13 2.20
N ASP A 4 -7.73 -17.43 2.39
CA ASP A 4 -7.30 -18.03 3.67
C ASP A 4 -5.78 -17.94 3.87
N SER A 5 -5.11 -17.07 3.10
CA SER A 5 -3.66 -16.87 3.14
C SER A 5 -3.26 -15.68 4.00
N MET A 6 -2.10 -15.80 4.64
CA MET A 6 -1.47 -14.71 5.36
C MET A 6 -1.13 -13.53 4.41
N PRO A 7 -1.13 -12.28 4.90
CA PRO A 7 -0.88 -11.08 4.08
C PRO A 7 0.62 -10.89 3.78
N SER A 8 1.28 -11.92 3.23
CA SER A 8 2.73 -11.94 3.04
C SER A 8 3.25 -10.85 2.09
N ALA A 9 2.48 -10.49 1.04
CA ALA A 9 2.87 -9.42 0.13
C ALA A 9 2.91 -8.06 0.84
N VAL A 10 1.90 -7.75 1.65
CA VAL A 10 1.87 -6.52 2.48
C VAL A 10 2.98 -6.58 3.53
N GLY A 11 3.22 -7.77 4.09
CA GLY A 11 4.35 -8.00 5.00
C GLY A 11 5.70 -7.67 4.38
N GLY A 12 5.95 -8.14 3.16
CA GLY A 12 7.19 -7.83 2.43
C GLY A 12 7.37 -6.33 2.17
N ILE A 13 6.30 -5.65 1.76
CA ILE A 13 6.32 -4.18 1.59
C ILE A 13 6.63 -3.48 2.92
N ALA A 14 6.00 -3.89 4.01
CA ALA A 14 6.21 -3.28 5.32
C ALA A 14 7.65 -3.49 5.81
N THR A 15 8.17 -4.73 5.79
CA THR A 15 9.53 -5.02 6.24
C THR A 15 10.60 -4.33 5.39
N PHE A 16 10.41 -4.31 4.06
CA PHE A 16 11.31 -3.60 3.14
C PHE A 16 11.34 -2.11 3.46
N THR A 17 10.18 -1.48 3.58
CA THR A 17 10.06 -0.04 3.85
C THR A 17 10.66 0.33 5.20
N GLU A 18 10.37 -0.42 6.25
CA GLU A 18 10.91 -0.18 7.59
C GLU A 18 12.43 -0.23 7.62
N LYS A 19 13.01 -1.26 6.98
CA LYS A 19 14.46 -1.43 6.91
C LYS A 19 15.11 -0.36 6.05
N HIS A 20 14.53 -0.07 4.88
CA HIS A 20 15.09 0.88 3.93
C HIS A 20 15.09 2.32 4.48
N LEU A 21 14.04 2.70 5.20
CA LEU A 21 13.88 4.04 5.77
C LEU A 21 14.28 4.14 7.24
N ASN A 22 14.70 3.03 7.85
CA ASN A 22 15.03 2.96 9.28
C ASN A 22 13.91 3.58 10.14
N LEU A 23 12.67 3.17 9.90
CA LEU A 23 11.50 3.73 10.57
C LEU A 23 11.54 3.41 12.08
N LYS A 24 11.26 4.40 12.91
CA LYS A 24 11.20 4.22 14.37
C LYS A 24 9.94 3.47 14.80
N ASN A 25 8.83 3.75 14.14
CA ASN A 25 7.55 3.13 14.42
C ASN A 25 7.28 2.04 13.38
N PRO A 26 6.91 0.83 13.82
CA PRO A 26 6.63 -0.26 12.90
C PRO A 26 5.35 -0.02 12.11
N ILE A 27 5.34 -0.46 10.85
CA ILE A 27 4.13 -0.50 10.04
C ILE A 27 3.26 -1.64 10.55
N ARG A 28 2.03 -1.32 10.95
CA ARG A 28 1.05 -2.30 11.40
C ARG A 28 0.35 -2.94 10.22
N ILE A 29 0.12 -4.23 10.29
CA ILE A 29 -0.54 -5.01 9.24
C ILE A 29 -1.86 -5.53 9.74
N PHE A 30 -2.90 -5.45 8.92
CA PHE A 30 -4.24 -5.93 9.26
C PHE A 30 -4.74 -6.86 8.15
N LYS A 31 -5.21 -8.03 8.54
CA LYS A 31 -5.89 -8.99 7.66
C LYS A 31 -7.41 -8.93 7.86
N TYR A 32 -7.82 -8.70 9.08
CA TYR A 32 -9.21 -8.71 9.49
C TYR A 32 -9.75 -7.29 9.60
N PRO A 33 -10.83 -6.94 8.85
CA PRO A 33 -11.40 -5.59 8.86
C PRO A 33 -11.79 -5.11 10.27
N GLU A 34 -12.26 -6.02 11.11
CA GLU A 34 -12.65 -5.72 12.49
C GLU A 34 -11.47 -5.23 13.33
N LYS A 35 -10.31 -5.88 13.17
CA LYS A 35 -9.07 -5.46 13.86
C LYS A 35 -8.61 -4.09 13.38
N LEU A 36 -8.72 -3.82 12.07
CA LEU A 36 -8.41 -2.50 11.51
C LEU A 36 -9.35 -1.43 12.08
N THR A 37 -10.65 -1.68 12.09
CA THR A 37 -11.65 -0.74 12.63
C THR A 37 -11.36 -0.40 14.08
N MET A 38 -11.13 -1.41 14.92
CA MET A 38 -10.76 -1.20 16.33
C MET A 38 -9.45 -0.40 16.49
N ALA A 39 -8.50 -0.58 15.61
CA ALA A 39 -7.25 0.18 15.65
C ALA A 39 -7.48 1.66 15.28
N LEU A 40 -8.32 1.93 14.27
CA LEU A 40 -8.66 3.28 13.82
C LEU A 40 -9.50 4.05 14.85
N GLU A 41 -10.27 3.37 15.70
CA GLU A 41 -10.97 3.99 16.83
C GLU A 41 -10.01 4.55 17.88
N ASN A 42 -8.82 3.97 18.00
CA ASN A 42 -7.81 4.39 18.98
C ASN A 42 -6.78 5.37 18.42
N GLU A 43 -6.43 5.22 17.16
CA GLU A 43 -5.37 6.02 16.53
C GLU A 43 -5.64 6.18 15.04
N ILE A 44 -5.63 7.41 14.56
CA ILE A 44 -5.74 7.73 13.14
C ILE A 44 -4.32 7.82 12.57
N PRO A 45 -3.98 7.00 11.56
CA PRO A 45 -2.65 7.02 10.96
C PRO A 45 -2.52 8.18 9.95
N ASP A 46 -1.29 8.66 9.76
CA ASP A 46 -0.98 9.60 8.67
C ASP A 46 -1.15 8.94 7.30
N VAL A 47 -0.78 7.66 7.19
CA VAL A 47 -0.85 6.88 5.95
C VAL A 47 -1.51 5.53 6.20
N ILE A 48 -2.42 5.14 5.32
CA ILE A 48 -3.02 3.81 5.32
C ILE A 48 -2.92 3.18 3.93
N GLY A 49 -2.49 1.91 3.87
CA GLY A 49 -2.36 1.14 2.63
C GLY A 49 -3.43 0.06 2.50
N PHE A 50 -4.03 -0.07 1.32
CA PHE A 50 -4.97 -1.13 0.98
C PHE A 50 -4.48 -1.95 -0.19
N SER A 51 -4.59 -3.28 -0.07
CA SER A 51 -4.42 -4.16 -1.21
C SER A 51 -5.66 -4.12 -2.11
N ASN A 52 -5.45 -4.15 -3.43
CA ASN A 52 -6.50 -4.12 -4.43
C ASN A 52 -6.45 -5.38 -5.29
N TYR A 53 -7.18 -6.41 -4.85
CA TYR A 53 -7.47 -7.60 -5.61
C TYR A 53 -8.95 -7.64 -5.98
N MET A 54 -9.32 -8.39 -7.01
CA MET A 54 -10.71 -8.50 -7.47
C MET A 54 -11.69 -8.89 -6.34
N TRP A 55 -11.25 -9.68 -5.38
CA TRP A 55 -12.11 -10.17 -4.27
C TRP A 55 -12.22 -9.21 -3.07
N ASN A 56 -11.36 -8.21 -2.93
CA ASN A 56 -11.40 -7.25 -1.81
C ASN A 56 -11.53 -5.80 -2.24
N SER A 57 -11.58 -5.52 -3.53
CA SER A 57 -11.60 -4.16 -4.09
C SER A 57 -12.71 -3.30 -3.49
N GLU A 58 -13.95 -3.80 -3.52
CA GLU A 58 -15.11 -3.06 -3.01
C GLU A 58 -14.98 -2.75 -1.52
N LEU A 59 -14.50 -3.70 -0.72
CA LEU A 59 -14.27 -3.49 0.71
C LEU A 59 -13.17 -2.45 0.93
N SER A 60 -12.06 -2.55 0.21
CA SER A 60 -10.94 -1.62 0.31
C SER A 60 -11.36 -0.19 -0.06
N LEU A 61 -12.12 -0.03 -1.14
CA LEU A 61 -12.67 1.27 -1.56
C LEU A 61 -13.69 1.82 -0.55
N ALA A 62 -14.57 0.98 -0.02
CA ALA A 62 -15.53 1.40 1.00
C ALA A 62 -14.83 1.89 2.29
N LEU A 63 -13.79 1.19 2.73
CA LEU A 63 -12.98 1.60 3.88
C LEU A 63 -12.21 2.88 3.59
N ALA A 64 -11.63 3.04 2.40
CA ALA A 64 -10.94 4.24 1.98
C ALA A 64 -11.87 5.48 2.02
N ARG A 65 -13.08 5.37 1.45
CA ARG A 65 -14.11 6.44 1.53
C ARG A 65 -14.45 6.78 2.98
N ARG A 66 -14.69 5.75 3.79
CA ARG A 66 -15.03 5.95 5.21
C ARG A 66 -13.92 6.66 5.97
N ILE A 67 -12.66 6.33 5.69
CA ILE A 67 -11.50 7.00 6.29
C ILE A 67 -11.46 8.47 5.85
N LYS A 68 -11.66 8.76 4.57
CA LYS A 68 -11.69 10.15 4.07
C LYS A 68 -12.82 10.98 4.67
N GLU A 69 -13.96 10.38 4.97
CA GLU A 69 -15.07 11.05 5.67
C GLU A 69 -14.71 11.40 7.13
N TYR A 70 -13.96 10.52 7.79
CA TYR A 70 -13.65 10.63 9.22
C TYR A 70 -12.33 11.35 9.48
N ALA A 71 -11.34 11.16 8.63
CA ALA A 71 -9.97 11.69 8.73
C ALA A 71 -9.47 12.08 7.34
N ALA A 72 -9.92 13.22 6.83
CA ALA A 72 -9.66 13.65 5.45
C ALA A 72 -8.15 13.79 5.12
N ASP A 73 -7.33 14.08 6.12
CA ASP A 73 -5.88 14.27 5.97
C ASP A 73 -5.11 12.94 5.90
N THR A 74 -5.70 11.82 6.35
CA THR A 74 -5.06 10.51 6.21
C THR A 74 -4.80 10.20 4.74
N ILE A 75 -3.56 9.89 4.39
CA ILE A 75 -3.15 9.55 3.05
C ILE A 75 -3.52 8.10 2.76
N VAL A 76 -4.34 7.88 1.74
CA VAL A 76 -4.76 6.55 1.31
C VAL A 76 -3.92 6.10 0.13
N VAL A 77 -3.20 5.00 0.32
CA VAL A 77 -2.40 4.33 -0.72
C VAL A 77 -3.08 3.02 -1.10
N MET A 78 -3.28 2.78 -2.38
CA MET A 78 -3.80 1.50 -2.87
C MET A 78 -2.76 0.79 -3.73
N GLY A 79 -2.73 -0.52 -3.73
CA GLY A 79 -1.82 -1.30 -4.59
C GLY A 79 -2.33 -2.72 -4.80
N GLY A 80 -1.93 -3.32 -5.91
CA GLY A 80 -2.32 -4.68 -6.25
C GLY A 80 -2.75 -4.83 -7.71
N PRO A 81 -3.03 -6.05 -8.16
CA PRO A 81 -3.20 -6.37 -9.58
C PRO A 81 -4.54 -5.93 -10.18
N ASN A 82 -5.53 -5.59 -9.35
CA ASN A 82 -6.85 -5.12 -9.84
C ASN A 82 -6.80 -3.63 -10.19
N TYR A 83 -5.98 -3.28 -11.15
CA TYR A 83 -5.74 -1.93 -11.63
C TYR A 83 -5.62 -1.95 -13.16
N PRO A 84 -6.17 -0.98 -13.88
CA PRO A 84 -6.11 -0.95 -15.32
C PRO A 84 -4.69 -1.02 -15.88
N VAL A 85 -4.53 -1.60 -17.06
CA VAL A 85 -3.23 -1.71 -17.73
C VAL A 85 -2.96 -0.49 -18.62
N VAL A 86 -4.03 0.04 -19.25
CA VAL A 86 -3.96 1.16 -20.18
C VAL A 86 -3.95 2.48 -19.43
N GLU A 87 -3.04 3.39 -19.79
CA GLU A 87 -2.84 4.67 -19.07
C GLU A 87 -4.10 5.53 -18.97
N SER A 88 -4.88 5.64 -20.06
CA SER A 88 -6.14 6.40 -20.03
C SER A 88 -7.19 5.81 -19.08
N GLU A 89 -7.18 4.49 -18.91
CA GLU A 89 -8.06 3.80 -17.96
C GLU A 89 -7.53 3.95 -16.52
N GLN A 90 -6.21 4.04 -16.34
CA GLN A 90 -5.57 4.32 -15.05
C GLN A 90 -5.93 5.71 -14.55
N GLU A 91 -5.85 6.71 -15.43
CA GLU A 91 -6.32 8.06 -15.11
C GLU A 91 -7.79 8.08 -14.76
N LEU A 92 -8.63 7.43 -15.57
CA LEU A 92 -10.07 7.34 -15.31
C LEU A 92 -10.37 6.65 -13.97
N PHE A 93 -9.64 5.59 -13.65
CA PHE A 93 -9.76 4.90 -12.36
C PHE A 93 -9.47 5.85 -11.20
N LEU A 94 -8.36 6.58 -11.23
CA LEU A 94 -7.98 7.52 -10.18
C LEU A 94 -8.98 8.65 -10.03
N ARG A 95 -9.50 9.19 -11.14
CA ARG A 95 -10.51 10.25 -11.11
C ARG A 95 -11.86 9.78 -10.58
N ASN A 96 -12.21 8.52 -10.79
CA ASN A 96 -13.44 7.91 -10.27
C ASN A 96 -13.33 7.51 -8.79
N HIS A 97 -12.10 7.47 -8.26
CA HIS A 97 -11.81 7.09 -6.88
C HIS A 97 -11.00 8.17 -6.14
N PRO A 98 -11.58 9.36 -5.90
CA PRO A 98 -10.88 10.47 -5.25
C PRO A 98 -10.48 10.18 -3.80
N GLU A 99 -11.02 9.10 -3.21
CA GLU A 99 -10.60 8.57 -1.91
C GLU A 99 -9.20 7.97 -1.92
N ILE A 100 -8.63 7.67 -3.10
CA ILE A 100 -7.26 7.14 -3.28
C ILE A 100 -6.33 8.31 -3.57
N ASP A 101 -5.37 8.57 -2.69
CA ASP A 101 -4.37 9.60 -2.92
C ASP A 101 -3.25 9.11 -3.85
N PHE A 102 -2.81 7.85 -3.68
CA PHE A 102 -1.77 7.23 -4.49
C PHE A 102 -2.11 5.78 -4.82
N HIS A 103 -1.78 5.36 -6.03
CA HIS A 103 -1.83 3.95 -6.42
C HIS A 103 -0.43 3.43 -6.77
N VAL A 104 0.00 2.37 -6.09
CA VAL A 104 1.27 1.68 -6.36
C VAL A 104 1.03 0.57 -7.37
N LYS A 105 1.66 0.67 -8.55
CA LYS A 105 1.55 -0.30 -9.65
C LYS A 105 2.69 -1.31 -9.61
N GLY A 106 2.37 -2.58 -9.80
CA GLY A 106 3.37 -3.66 -9.89
C GLY A 106 3.93 -4.09 -8.54
N GLU A 107 5.24 -4.26 -8.45
CA GLU A 107 5.92 -4.64 -7.21
C GLU A 107 5.95 -3.46 -6.24
N GLY A 108 5.45 -3.69 -5.02
CA GLY A 108 5.18 -2.60 -4.09
C GLY A 108 6.37 -2.18 -3.24
N GLU A 109 7.38 -3.02 -3.06
CA GLU A 109 8.44 -2.81 -2.07
C GLU A 109 9.19 -1.50 -2.28
N VAL A 110 9.80 -1.34 -3.45
CA VAL A 110 10.59 -0.13 -3.78
C VAL A 110 9.70 1.09 -3.96
N ALA A 111 8.59 0.93 -4.70
CA ALA A 111 7.70 2.03 -5.02
C ALA A 111 7.05 2.62 -3.75
N PHE A 112 6.58 1.76 -2.84
CA PHE A 112 5.99 2.21 -1.59
C PHE A 112 7.04 2.83 -0.66
N ALA A 113 8.25 2.27 -0.57
CA ALA A 113 9.33 2.85 0.21
C ALA A 113 9.72 4.25 -0.31
N ASN A 114 9.82 4.43 -1.63
CA ASN A 114 10.09 5.73 -2.23
C ASN A 114 8.97 6.74 -1.97
N LEU A 115 7.71 6.32 -2.08
CA LEU A 115 6.57 7.16 -1.72
C LEU A 115 6.63 7.59 -0.26
N MET A 116 6.88 6.66 0.66
CA MET A 116 7.00 6.96 2.08
C MET A 116 8.16 7.91 2.39
N ALA A 117 9.31 7.75 1.72
CA ALA A 117 10.44 8.67 1.85
C ALA A 117 10.05 10.11 1.48
N GLU A 118 9.34 10.27 0.35
CA GLU A 118 8.86 11.59 -0.09
C GLU A 118 7.79 12.17 0.85
N LEU A 119 6.86 11.35 1.33
CA LEU A 119 5.85 11.78 2.30
C LEU A 119 6.49 12.24 3.62
N ILE A 120 7.46 11.50 4.14
CA ILE A 120 8.21 11.89 5.35
C ILE A 120 8.96 13.20 5.09
N ARG A 121 9.63 13.36 3.94
CA ARG A 121 10.35 14.57 3.56
C ARG A 121 9.43 15.80 3.45
N SER A 122 8.20 15.61 3.01
CA SER A 122 7.19 16.67 2.86
C SER A 122 6.31 16.88 4.10
N ASP A 123 6.67 16.29 5.25
CA ASP A 123 5.87 16.35 6.48
C ASP A 123 4.42 15.89 6.24
N MET A 124 4.27 14.76 5.53
CA MET A 124 3.00 14.13 5.13
C MET A 124 2.10 15.04 4.26
N LYS A 125 2.65 16.07 3.62
CA LYS A 125 1.91 16.97 2.75
C LYS A 125 1.94 16.45 1.31
N LYS A 126 0.91 15.72 0.90
CA LYS A 126 0.80 15.14 -0.43
C LYS A 126 0.90 16.16 -1.58
N GLY A 127 0.46 17.39 -1.36
CA GLY A 127 0.53 18.48 -2.34
C GLY A 127 1.95 18.98 -2.63
N ASP A 128 2.91 18.65 -1.76
CA ASP A 128 4.31 19.04 -1.91
C ASP A 128 5.15 17.98 -2.65
N ILE A 129 4.54 16.84 -3.02
CA ILE A 129 5.20 15.82 -3.83
C ILE A 129 5.32 16.33 -5.26
N LYS A 130 6.54 16.69 -5.66
CA LYS A 130 6.87 17.20 -7.01
C LYS A 130 7.71 16.21 -7.83
N SER A 131 8.19 15.15 -7.19
CA SER A 131 9.02 14.15 -7.82
C SER A 131 8.19 13.17 -8.64
N GLU A 132 8.66 12.80 -9.82
CA GLU A 132 8.16 11.61 -10.49
C GLU A 132 8.61 10.39 -9.69
N LEU A 133 7.63 9.68 -9.12
CA LEU A 133 7.86 8.45 -8.37
C LEU A 133 7.52 7.25 -9.25
N PRO A 134 8.51 6.52 -9.77
CA PRO A 134 8.23 5.35 -10.60
C PRO A 134 7.28 4.36 -9.91
N SER A 135 6.34 3.80 -10.66
CA SER A 135 5.26 2.93 -10.18
C SER A 135 4.26 3.58 -9.21
N VAL A 136 4.29 4.88 -8.99
CA VAL A 136 3.32 5.59 -8.15
C VAL A 136 2.45 6.50 -9.01
N HIS A 137 1.17 6.20 -9.08
CA HIS A 137 0.19 6.94 -9.88
C HIS A 137 -0.73 7.74 -8.98
N TYR A 138 -1.05 8.98 -9.34
CA TYR A 138 -1.92 9.86 -8.56
C TYR A 138 -2.45 11.04 -9.39
N ILE A 139 -3.45 11.73 -8.88
CA ILE A 139 -3.88 13.02 -9.41
C ILE A 139 -3.22 14.11 -8.56
N SER A 140 -2.40 14.94 -9.20
CA SER A 140 -1.69 16.02 -8.53
C SER A 140 -2.61 17.17 -8.11
N SER A 141 -2.11 18.07 -7.27
CA SER A 141 -2.88 19.23 -6.77
C SER A 141 -3.31 20.20 -7.87
N ASP A 142 -2.59 20.25 -9.00
CA ASP A 142 -2.96 21.00 -10.20
C ASP A 142 -3.83 20.18 -11.18
N ASN A 143 -4.44 19.10 -10.70
CA ASN A 143 -5.39 18.23 -11.40
C ASN A 143 -4.80 17.48 -12.61
N LYS A 144 -3.49 17.25 -12.63
CA LYS A 144 -2.84 16.42 -13.65
C LYS A 144 -2.74 14.97 -13.20
N ALA A 145 -2.95 14.06 -14.13
CA ALA A 145 -2.68 12.65 -13.90
C ALA A 145 -1.18 12.38 -13.98
N MET A 146 -0.62 11.91 -12.89
CA MET A 146 0.76 11.48 -12.79
C MET A 146 0.80 9.96 -12.98
N ILE A 147 0.92 9.53 -14.22
CA ILE A 147 1.05 8.12 -14.61
C ILE A 147 2.51 7.88 -14.95
N THR A 148 3.22 7.23 -14.05
CA THR A 148 4.68 7.10 -14.13
C THR A 148 5.11 5.75 -14.69
N SER A 149 6.35 5.67 -15.17
CA SER A 149 6.96 4.40 -15.58
C SER A 149 7.10 3.43 -14.40
N SER A 150 7.21 2.15 -14.69
CA SER A 150 7.42 1.15 -13.66
C SER A 150 8.83 1.26 -13.06
N VAL A 151 8.93 1.04 -11.74
CA VAL A 151 10.22 0.86 -11.08
C VAL A 151 10.92 -0.40 -11.61
N GLU A 152 12.24 -0.40 -11.62
CA GLU A 152 12.99 -1.60 -11.98
C GLU A 152 12.72 -2.72 -10.95
N ARG A 153 12.50 -3.94 -11.46
CA ARG A 153 12.20 -5.10 -10.61
C ARG A 153 13.42 -5.50 -9.79
N ILE A 154 13.20 -5.86 -8.55
CA ILE A 154 14.22 -6.47 -7.70
C ILE A 154 14.55 -7.86 -8.28
N LYS A 155 15.80 -8.03 -8.75
CA LYS A 155 16.29 -9.28 -9.33
C LYS A 155 16.72 -10.28 -8.29
N ASP A 156 17.28 -9.79 -7.20
CA ASP A 156 17.70 -10.60 -6.06
C ASP A 156 16.68 -10.48 -4.92
N LEU A 157 15.83 -11.50 -4.78
CA LEU A 157 14.80 -11.51 -3.74
C LEU A 157 15.37 -11.53 -2.30
N THR A 158 16.65 -11.77 -2.11
CA THR A 158 17.31 -11.70 -0.80
C THR A 158 17.42 -10.26 -0.28
N GLU A 159 17.26 -9.26 -1.17
CA GLU A 159 17.19 -7.85 -0.77
C GLU A 159 15.89 -7.52 -0.01
N ILE A 160 14.85 -8.34 -0.18
CA ILE A 160 13.58 -8.16 0.51
C ILE A 160 13.62 -8.94 1.82
N PRO A 161 13.58 -8.27 2.99
CA PRO A 161 13.55 -8.97 4.26
C PRO A 161 12.31 -9.85 4.37
N SER A 162 12.50 -11.07 4.89
CA SER A 162 11.38 -11.98 5.07
C SER A 162 10.43 -11.47 6.16
N PRO A 163 9.14 -11.22 5.86
CA PRO A 163 8.19 -10.77 6.87
C PRO A 163 7.96 -11.80 7.98
N TYR A 164 8.27 -13.06 7.71
CA TYR A 164 8.21 -14.14 8.71
C TYR A 164 9.38 -14.07 9.69
N LEU A 165 10.61 -13.88 9.19
CA LEU A 165 11.80 -13.80 10.03
C LEU A 165 11.86 -12.48 10.82
N GLU A 166 11.25 -11.43 10.32
CA GLU A 166 11.14 -10.14 11.01
C GLU A 166 9.92 -10.07 11.96
N GLY A 167 9.22 -11.20 12.19
CA GLY A 167 8.10 -11.30 13.13
C GLY A 167 6.80 -10.62 12.69
N LYS A 168 6.73 -10.08 11.46
CA LYS A 168 5.52 -9.38 10.96
C LYS A 168 4.32 -10.29 10.76
N MET A 169 4.56 -11.59 10.64
CA MET A 169 3.51 -12.58 10.41
C MET A 169 3.08 -13.32 11.68
N ASP A 170 3.69 -13.05 12.83
CA ASP A 170 3.47 -13.82 14.07
C ASP A 170 2.02 -13.83 14.52
N GLU A 171 1.33 -12.68 14.45
CA GLU A 171 -0.08 -12.59 14.83
C GLU A 171 -1.06 -13.32 13.90
N PHE A 172 -0.59 -13.71 12.70
CA PHE A 172 -1.38 -14.41 11.69
C PHE A 172 -1.26 -15.93 11.77
N PHE A 173 -0.40 -16.47 12.63
CA PHE A 173 -0.37 -17.90 12.98
C PHE A 173 -1.50 -18.26 13.94
N ASP A 174 -2.70 -17.87 13.60
CA ASP A 174 -3.93 -18.03 14.40
C ASP A 174 -4.67 -19.36 14.17
N GLY A 175 -4.10 -20.24 13.36
CA GLY A 175 -4.68 -21.52 12.96
C GLY A 175 -5.78 -21.42 11.89
N LYS A 176 -6.08 -20.23 11.38
CA LYS A 176 -7.07 -19.97 10.33
C LYS A 176 -6.44 -19.65 8.98
N LEU A 177 -5.30 -18.99 9.02
CA LEU A 177 -4.59 -18.53 7.83
C LEU A 177 -3.45 -19.48 7.46
N GLN A 178 -3.26 -19.67 6.16
CA GLN A 178 -2.17 -20.46 5.61
C GLN A 178 -0.97 -19.55 5.29
N PRO A 179 0.25 -19.91 5.73
CA PRO A 179 1.45 -19.20 5.33
C PRO A 179 1.70 -19.37 3.82
N VAL A 180 2.11 -18.28 3.17
CA VAL A 180 2.45 -18.27 1.74
C VAL A 180 3.89 -17.78 1.60
N ILE A 181 4.71 -18.55 0.90
CA ILE A 181 6.09 -18.21 0.58
C ILE A 181 6.20 -18.01 -0.93
N GLN A 182 6.74 -16.88 -1.33
CA GLN A 182 7.06 -16.59 -2.73
C GLN A 182 8.53 -16.93 -2.99
N THR A 183 8.77 -17.92 -3.85
CA THR A 183 10.13 -18.38 -4.18
C THR A 183 10.66 -17.77 -5.47
N THR A 184 9.77 -17.29 -6.33
CA THR A 184 10.12 -16.68 -7.62
C THR A 184 9.16 -15.56 -7.97
N ARG A 185 9.63 -14.60 -8.74
CA ARG A 185 8.81 -13.55 -9.38
C ARG A 185 9.04 -13.62 -10.89
N GLY A 186 7.98 -13.98 -11.62
CA GLY A 186 8.00 -14.08 -13.09
C GLY A 186 7.90 -12.74 -13.81
#